data_13e3b1d0455ae12f3ea6ab5088ee8c76
#
_entry.id   13e3b1d0455ae12f3ea6ab5088ee8c76
#
_cell.length_a   1.000
_cell.length_b   1.000
_cell.length_c   1.000
_cell.angle_alpha   90.00
_cell.angle_beta   90.00
_cell.angle_gamma   90.00
#
_symmetry.space_group_name_H-M   'P 1'
#
loop_
_entity.id
_entity.type
_entity.pdbx_description
1 polymer ?
#
loop_
_entity_poly.entity_id
_entity_poly.type
_entity_poly.pdbx_seq_one_letter_code
_entity_poly.pdbx_strand_id
1 'polypeptide(L)'
;MVDVTVFRYGHRIARDKRITTHIALVARAFGAKKIIIDNRDEGIEGVVEDVNNRFGDDFEIETGVNWKKFIKNWDGLIVHLTMYGENIADVADKIKKHDKILAIVGSKKVPGEFYSMADFNVAVGNQPHSEVAALALFMHYITDGKWIDRKFYGKFQVIPQKRGKRVLEMDYVKMLRDEGCSQEVIDHSLKVQRLAMKIAERIKRNGIKVDMNTVYLASLFHDIGRSKTHGINHIVEGANIARRLGLPEKVVGAIEHHGGAGIDKEDAVKLGLPPKDYTPQTIEEEIVAHADNLTGNGYRSIDEVVKKFEEKAGKKAAEKVKNLHKKLSELCDIDVGELI
;
A
#
# COMPACT_ATOMS: atom_id res chain seq x y z
N MET A 1 12.14 9.87 -0.03
CA MET A 1 11.69 9.91 -1.44
C MET A 1 10.58 10.95 -1.49
N VAL A 2 10.63 11.88 -2.43
CA VAL A 2 9.65 12.97 -2.56
C VAL A 2 8.25 12.39 -2.76
N ASP A 3 7.26 12.90 -2.03
CA ASP A 3 5.85 12.49 -2.14
C ASP A 3 5.18 13.26 -3.28
N VAL A 4 4.92 12.61 -4.41
CA VAL A 4 4.28 13.24 -5.57
C VAL A 4 2.85 12.76 -5.70
N THR A 5 1.91 13.71 -5.67
CA THR A 5 0.52 13.53 -6.08
C THR A 5 0.33 14.16 -7.45
N VAL A 6 -0.29 13.44 -8.38
CA VAL A 6 -0.62 13.95 -9.71
C VAL A 6 -2.07 14.44 -9.72
N PHE A 7 -2.32 15.63 -10.23
CA PHE A 7 -3.67 16.14 -10.46
C PHE A 7 -3.94 16.23 -11.96
N ARG A 8 -4.87 15.42 -12.46
CA ARG A 8 -5.32 15.45 -13.85
C ARG A 8 -6.54 16.37 -13.99
N TYR A 9 -6.39 17.49 -14.68
CA TYR A 9 -7.45 18.44 -14.95
C TYR A 9 -8.03 18.30 -16.36
N GLY A 10 -9.35 18.45 -16.49
CA GLY A 10 -10.07 18.51 -17.76
C GLY A 10 -10.30 17.13 -18.38
N HIS A 11 -10.41 16.08 -17.58
CA HIS A 11 -10.76 14.75 -18.04
C HIS A 11 -12.20 14.71 -18.61
N ARG A 12 -12.35 14.17 -19.81
CA ARG A 12 -13.64 13.94 -20.47
C ARG A 12 -13.81 12.44 -20.72
N ILE A 13 -14.77 11.82 -20.04
CA ILE A 13 -14.99 10.37 -20.00
C ILE A 13 -15.02 9.74 -21.39
N ALA A 14 -15.80 10.32 -22.33
CA ALA A 14 -15.95 9.76 -23.67
C ALA A 14 -14.73 9.95 -24.59
N ARG A 15 -13.83 10.88 -24.28
CA ARG A 15 -12.79 11.35 -25.20
C ARG A 15 -11.37 11.12 -24.72
N ASP A 16 -11.17 11.27 -23.41
CA ASP A 16 -9.84 11.30 -22.83
C ASP A 16 -9.53 10.04 -22.00
N LYS A 17 -10.44 9.05 -21.97
CA LYS A 17 -10.31 7.84 -21.15
C LYS A 17 -8.94 7.17 -21.33
N ARG A 18 -8.52 6.94 -22.58
CA ARG A 18 -7.24 6.31 -22.89
C ARG A 18 -6.05 7.13 -22.39
N ILE A 19 -6.02 8.44 -22.67
CA ILE A 19 -4.89 9.30 -22.28
C ILE A 19 -4.80 9.45 -20.78
N THR A 20 -5.94 9.60 -20.08
CA THR A 20 -5.98 9.70 -18.62
C THR A 20 -5.58 8.39 -17.95
N THR A 21 -6.00 7.24 -18.49
CA THR A 21 -5.51 5.93 -18.02
C THR A 21 -3.98 5.83 -18.14
N HIS A 22 -3.39 6.25 -19.27
CA HIS A 22 -1.95 6.24 -19.44
C HIS A 22 -1.23 7.20 -18.48
N ILE A 23 -1.81 8.38 -18.19
CA ILE A 23 -1.29 9.31 -17.17
C ILE A 23 -1.27 8.63 -15.81
N ALA A 24 -2.36 7.96 -15.41
CA ALA A 24 -2.44 7.22 -14.14
C ALA A 24 -1.38 6.10 -14.06
N LEU A 25 -1.24 5.31 -15.10
CA LEU A 25 -0.25 4.23 -15.16
C LEU A 25 1.19 4.75 -15.15
N VAL A 26 1.49 5.87 -15.81
CA VAL A 26 2.80 6.52 -15.75
C VAL A 26 3.05 7.08 -14.36
N ALA A 27 2.09 7.79 -13.77
CA ALA A 27 2.22 8.29 -12.40
C ALA A 27 2.60 7.15 -11.45
N ARG A 28 1.86 6.04 -11.49
CA ARG A 28 2.14 4.83 -10.70
C ARG A 28 3.54 4.28 -10.96
N ALA A 29 3.87 3.99 -12.22
CA ALA A 29 5.12 3.32 -12.58
C ALA A 29 6.35 4.17 -12.25
N PHE A 30 6.23 5.50 -12.33
CA PHE A 30 7.32 6.45 -12.08
C PHE A 30 7.38 6.94 -10.62
N GLY A 31 6.59 6.37 -9.72
CA GLY A 31 6.76 6.53 -8.29
C GLY A 31 5.93 7.64 -7.63
N ALA A 32 4.90 8.17 -8.31
CA ALA A 32 3.89 8.96 -7.62
C ALA A 32 3.09 8.08 -6.65
N LYS A 33 2.58 8.68 -5.59
CA LYS A 33 1.75 7.98 -4.59
C LYS A 33 0.27 7.98 -4.95
N LYS A 34 -0.20 9.05 -5.60
CA LYS A 34 -1.62 9.25 -5.87
C LYS A 34 -1.84 9.98 -7.18
N ILE A 35 -2.97 9.67 -7.85
CA ILE A 35 -3.55 10.51 -8.89
C ILE A 35 -4.95 10.96 -8.50
N ILE A 36 -5.24 12.22 -8.76
CA ILE A 36 -6.55 12.84 -8.55
C ILE A 36 -7.06 13.33 -9.90
N ILE A 37 -8.32 13.08 -10.20
CA ILE A 37 -8.98 13.45 -11.45
C ILE A 37 -10.21 14.30 -11.15
N ASP A 38 -10.36 15.41 -11.84
CA ASP A 38 -11.46 16.36 -11.62
C ASP A 38 -12.85 15.76 -11.90
N ASN A 39 -12.98 14.95 -12.93
CA ASN A 39 -14.26 14.33 -13.30
C ASN A 39 -14.29 12.85 -12.86
N ARG A 40 -15.47 12.38 -12.41
CA ARG A 40 -15.66 11.01 -11.96
C ARG A 40 -15.56 10.01 -13.12
N ASP A 41 -14.73 8.98 -12.97
CA ASP A 41 -14.60 7.87 -13.91
C ASP A 41 -14.20 6.57 -13.18
N GLU A 42 -15.21 5.81 -12.76
CA GLU A 42 -15.04 4.51 -12.09
C GLU A 42 -14.32 3.48 -12.97
N GLY A 43 -14.39 3.65 -14.30
CA GLY A 43 -13.70 2.74 -15.21
C GLY A 43 -12.18 2.92 -15.20
N ILE A 44 -11.66 4.13 -14.92
CA ILE A 44 -10.21 4.35 -14.72
C ILE A 44 -9.79 3.86 -13.34
N GLU A 45 -10.61 4.10 -12.31
CA GLU A 45 -10.37 3.57 -10.96
C GLU A 45 -10.20 2.05 -11.00
N GLY A 46 -11.12 1.34 -11.66
CA GLY A 46 -11.05 -0.12 -11.80
C GLY A 46 -9.81 -0.61 -12.56
N VAL A 47 -9.35 0.11 -13.60
CA VAL A 47 -8.11 -0.24 -14.31
C VAL A 47 -6.88 -0.09 -13.41
N VAL A 48 -6.79 0.99 -12.64
CA VAL A 48 -5.67 1.21 -11.71
C VAL A 48 -5.67 0.16 -10.61
N GLU A 49 -6.83 -0.17 -10.07
CA GLU A 49 -6.98 -1.22 -9.06
C GLU A 49 -6.57 -2.60 -9.58
N ASP A 50 -7.00 -2.99 -10.80
CA ASP A 50 -6.56 -4.25 -11.42
C ASP A 50 -5.05 -4.32 -11.58
N VAL A 51 -4.43 -3.21 -12.03
CA VAL A 51 -2.97 -3.16 -12.18
C VAL A 51 -2.25 -3.25 -10.83
N ASN A 52 -2.74 -2.58 -9.79
CA ASN A 52 -2.19 -2.68 -8.44
C ASN A 52 -2.29 -4.12 -7.92
N ASN A 53 -3.46 -4.76 -8.04
CA ASN A 53 -3.67 -6.14 -7.60
C ASN A 53 -2.78 -7.16 -8.34
N ARG A 54 -2.55 -6.95 -9.62
CA ARG A 54 -1.74 -7.88 -10.44
C ARG A 54 -0.25 -7.68 -10.31
N PHE A 55 0.21 -6.44 -10.29
CA PHE A 55 1.64 -6.10 -10.34
C PHE A 55 2.16 -5.54 -9.00
N GLY A 56 1.32 -5.37 -8.00
CA GLY A 56 1.67 -4.87 -6.68
C GLY A 56 1.87 -3.35 -6.69
N ASP A 57 1.21 -2.64 -5.86
CA ASP A 57 1.41 -1.26 -5.44
C ASP A 57 0.27 -0.84 -4.49
N ASP A 58 0.52 0.24 -3.75
CA ASP A 58 -0.47 0.99 -2.98
C ASP A 58 -0.82 2.34 -3.63
N PHE A 59 -0.61 2.45 -4.95
CA PHE A 59 -0.90 3.66 -5.71
C PHE A 59 -2.39 4.00 -5.65
N GLU A 60 -2.69 5.23 -5.24
CA GLU A 60 -4.06 5.68 -5.03
C GLU A 60 -4.61 6.39 -6.26
N ILE A 61 -5.92 6.21 -6.47
CA ILE A 61 -6.67 6.99 -7.45
C ILE A 61 -7.95 7.53 -6.80
N GLU A 62 -8.29 8.77 -7.12
CA GLU A 62 -9.55 9.41 -6.72
C GLU A 62 -10.09 10.22 -7.88
N THR A 63 -11.37 10.02 -8.24
CA THR A 63 -12.02 10.74 -9.33
C THR A 63 -13.21 11.56 -8.83
N GLY A 64 -13.62 12.60 -9.61
CA GLY A 64 -14.75 13.47 -9.25
C GLY A 64 -14.40 14.54 -8.22
N VAL A 65 -13.14 14.95 -8.12
CA VAL A 65 -12.68 15.89 -7.11
C VAL A 65 -12.83 17.35 -7.59
N ASN A 66 -13.45 18.17 -6.76
CA ASN A 66 -13.52 19.60 -7.04
C ASN A 66 -12.11 20.24 -6.93
N TRP A 67 -11.53 20.56 -8.07
CA TRP A 67 -10.17 21.03 -8.19
C TRP A 67 -9.90 22.34 -7.41
N LYS A 68 -10.85 23.31 -7.40
CA LYS A 68 -10.66 24.57 -6.67
C LYS A 68 -10.53 24.35 -5.17
N LYS A 69 -11.43 23.55 -4.61
CA LYS A 69 -11.41 23.20 -3.20
C LYS A 69 -10.15 22.38 -2.86
N PHE A 70 -9.78 21.45 -3.71
CA PHE A 70 -8.63 20.59 -3.50
C PHE A 70 -7.32 21.38 -3.49
N ILE A 71 -7.05 22.18 -4.54
CA ILE A 71 -5.81 22.97 -4.66
C ILE A 71 -5.71 24.01 -3.56
N LYS A 72 -6.83 24.68 -3.20
CA LYS A 72 -6.84 25.65 -2.11
C LYS A 72 -6.43 25.06 -0.75
N ASN A 73 -6.73 23.78 -0.53
CA ASN A 73 -6.43 23.07 0.71
C ASN A 73 -5.16 22.22 0.61
N TRP A 74 -4.43 22.32 -0.49
CA TRP A 74 -3.17 21.60 -0.65
C TRP A 74 -2.08 22.20 0.23
N ASP A 75 -1.45 21.34 1.04
CA ASP A 75 -0.32 21.68 1.88
C ASP A 75 0.95 21.05 1.29
N GLY A 76 1.64 21.81 0.46
CA GLY A 76 2.84 21.38 -0.25
C GLY A 76 3.09 22.22 -1.51
N LEU A 77 4.14 21.91 -2.23
CA LEU A 77 4.52 22.62 -3.45
C LEU A 77 3.55 22.28 -4.60
N ILE A 78 3.15 23.27 -5.37
CA ILE A 78 2.29 23.14 -6.55
C ILE A 78 3.11 23.36 -7.81
N VAL A 79 3.18 22.35 -8.68
CA VAL A 79 3.86 22.40 -9.96
C VAL A 79 2.86 22.21 -11.10
N HIS A 80 2.74 23.17 -12.00
CA HIS A 80 1.90 23.07 -13.19
C HIS A 80 2.74 22.71 -14.42
N LEU A 81 2.51 21.55 -15.00
CA LEU A 81 3.20 21.11 -16.20
C LEU A 81 2.59 21.76 -17.44
N THR A 82 3.35 22.60 -18.10
CA THR A 82 2.92 23.38 -19.25
C THR A 82 4.09 23.73 -20.16
N MET A 83 3.88 23.70 -21.49
CA MET A 83 4.96 24.06 -22.44
C MET A 83 5.39 25.55 -22.38
N TYR A 84 4.65 26.36 -21.63
CA TYR A 84 4.95 27.78 -21.44
C TYR A 84 5.77 28.09 -20.18
N GLY A 85 6.12 27.05 -19.41
CA GLY A 85 6.84 27.18 -18.14
C GLY A 85 8.36 27.28 -18.29
N GLU A 86 9.04 27.35 -17.14
CA GLU A 86 10.48 27.27 -17.04
C GLU A 86 10.96 25.85 -17.37
N ASN A 87 12.15 25.72 -17.93
CA ASN A 87 12.70 24.41 -18.28
C ASN A 87 12.92 23.56 -17.01
N ILE A 88 12.48 22.31 -17.03
CA ILE A 88 12.62 21.40 -15.91
C ILE A 88 14.07 21.27 -15.43
N ALA A 89 15.03 21.28 -16.35
CA ALA A 89 16.45 21.17 -16.01
C ALA A 89 16.96 22.33 -15.11
N ASP A 90 16.34 23.52 -15.21
CA ASP A 90 16.75 24.71 -14.47
C ASP A 90 16.09 24.80 -13.08
N VAL A 91 14.96 24.12 -12.88
CA VAL A 91 14.14 24.23 -11.67
C VAL A 91 14.02 22.94 -10.84
N ALA A 92 14.37 21.77 -11.42
CA ALA A 92 14.21 20.48 -10.75
C ALA A 92 14.86 20.41 -9.36
N ASP A 93 16.08 20.96 -9.21
CA ASP A 93 16.80 20.94 -7.93
C ASP A 93 16.17 21.85 -6.86
N LYS A 94 15.39 22.85 -7.26
CA LYS A 94 14.60 23.67 -6.34
C LYS A 94 13.36 22.90 -5.89
N ILE A 95 12.68 22.27 -6.84
CA ILE A 95 11.45 21.48 -6.61
C ILE A 95 11.74 20.29 -5.69
N LYS A 96 12.83 19.56 -5.91
CA LYS A 96 13.24 18.40 -5.10
C LYS A 96 13.52 18.70 -3.62
N LYS A 97 13.67 19.96 -3.23
CA LYS A 97 13.85 20.36 -1.83
C LYS A 97 12.56 20.25 -1.00
N HIS A 98 11.42 20.03 -1.66
CA HIS A 98 10.13 19.92 -1.01
C HIS A 98 9.73 18.44 -0.89
N ASP A 99 9.23 18.07 0.29
CA ASP A 99 8.86 16.69 0.59
C ASP A 99 7.54 16.27 -0.08
N LYS A 100 6.64 17.25 -0.35
CA LYS A 100 5.29 17.01 -0.86
C LYS A 100 4.99 17.90 -2.07
N ILE A 101 4.72 17.27 -3.20
CA ILE A 101 4.54 17.93 -4.50
C ILE A 101 3.20 17.55 -5.11
N LEU A 102 2.44 18.54 -5.59
CA LEU A 102 1.30 18.37 -6.47
C LEU A 102 1.72 18.70 -7.90
N ALA A 103 1.75 17.70 -8.77
CA ALA A 103 2.01 17.88 -10.20
C ALA A 103 0.69 17.98 -10.97
N ILE A 104 0.36 19.17 -11.47
CA ILE A 104 -0.85 19.42 -12.25
C ILE A 104 -0.59 19.12 -13.72
N VAL A 105 -1.37 18.19 -14.28
CA VAL A 105 -1.36 17.80 -15.70
C VAL A 105 -2.68 18.20 -16.32
N GLY A 106 -2.67 19.25 -17.12
CA GLY A 106 -3.85 19.75 -17.81
C GLY A 106 -4.20 18.98 -19.07
N SER A 107 -5.45 19.08 -19.52
CA SER A 107 -5.85 18.71 -20.88
C SER A 107 -5.63 19.90 -21.84
N LYS A 108 -6.25 19.88 -23.01
CA LYS A 108 -6.02 20.83 -24.12
C LYS A 108 -6.16 22.32 -23.76
N LYS A 109 -7.01 22.67 -22.78
CA LYS A 109 -7.14 24.04 -22.24
C LYS A 109 -7.31 23.98 -20.74
N VAL A 110 -6.45 24.67 -20.02
CA VAL A 110 -6.52 24.84 -18.57
C VAL A 110 -6.93 26.28 -18.23
N PRO A 111 -7.64 26.51 -17.11
CA PRO A 111 -7.90 27.85 -16.62
C PRO A 111 -6.60 28.62 -16.38
N GLY A 112 -6.61 29.93 -16.69
CA GLY A 112 -5.46 30.79 -16.42
C GLY A 112 -5.07 30.85 -14.96
N GLU A 113 -6.01 30.55 -14.06
CA GLU A 113 -5.79 30.45 -12.61
C GLU A 113 -4.67 29.47 -12.24
N PHE A 114 -4.48 28.37 -12.99
CA PHE A 114 -3.40 27.40 -12.68
C PHE A 114 -2.00 28.03 -12.81
N TYR A 115 -1.82 28.96 -13.74
CA TYR A 115 -0.54 29.66 -13.92
C TYR A 115 -0.18 30.55 -12.73
N SER A 116 -1.18 31.12 -12.07
CA SER A 116 -0.98 32.02 -10.92
C SER A 116 -1.01 31.28 -9.57
N MET A 117 -1.63 30.09 -9.51
CA MET A 117 -1.73 29.27 -8.29
C MET A 117 -0.51 28.36 -8.11
N ALA A 118 0.17 28.02 -9.19
CA ALA A 118 1.35 27.17 -9.13
C ALA A 118 2.57 27.94 -8.63
N ASP A 119 3.35 27.31 -7.75
CA ASP A 119 4.65 27.81 -7.32
C ASP A 119 5.67 27.75 -8.47
N PHE A 120 5.53 26.72 -9.32
CA PHE A 120 6.33 26.57 -10.55
C PHE A 120 5.44 26.20 -11.73
N ASN A 121 5.57 26.92 -12.81
CA ASN A 121 5.10 26.51 -14.13
C ASN A 121 6.27 25.88 -14.86
N VAL A 122 6.21 24.59 -15.18
CA VAL A 122 7.36 23.80 -15.64
C VAL A 122 7.13 23.25 -17.02
N ALA A 123 8.08 23.44 -17.92
CA ALA A 123 8.14 22.83 -19.23
C ALA A 123 9.21 21.73 -19.27
N VAL A 124 8.85 20.57 -19.82
CA VAL A 124 9.83 19.55 -20.22
C VAL A 124 10.36 19.79 -21.63
N GLY A 125 9.80 20.77 -22.29
CA GLY A 125 10.16 21.32 -23.60
C GLY A 125 9.13 22.35 -24.01
N ASN A 126 9.56 23.44 -24.68
CA ASN A 126 8.72 24.57 -25.08
C ASN A 126 8.11 24.36 -26.48
N GLN A 127 7.73 23.12 -26.80
CA GLN A 127 7.03 22.73 -28.03
C GLN A 127 5.80 21.89 -27.69
N PRO A 128 4.75 21.85 -28.53
CA PRO A 128 3.61 20.97 -28.33
C PRO A 128 4.05 19.50 -28.24
N HIS A 129 3.68 18.84 -27.14
CA HIS A 129 3.95 17.42 -26.91
C HIS A 129 2.85 16.76 -26.07
N SER A 130 2.96 15.45 -25.83
CA SER A 130 2.00 14.69 -25.02
C SER A 130 2.12 15.00 -23.53
N GLU A 131 0.98 15.11 -22.85
CA GLU A 131 0.89 15.24 -21.39
C GLU A 131 1.51 14.04 -20.67
N VAL A 132 1.40 12.85 -21.26
CA VAL A 132 2.03 11.61 -20.74
C VAL A 132 3.55 11.73 -20.74
N ALA A 133 4.13 12.24 -21.82
CA ALA A 133 5.57 12.48 -21.93
C ALA A 133 6.03 13.56 -20.94
N ALA A 134 5.25 14.64 -20.79
CA ALA A 134 5.54 15.69 -19.81
C ALA A 134 5.62 15.11 -18.39
N LEU A 135 4.62 14.33 -17.98
CA LEU A 135 4.60 13.70 -16.67
C LEU A 135 5.78 12.72 -16.49
N ALA A 136 6.04 11.86 -17.47
CA ALA A 136 7.12 10.88 -17.38
C ALA A 136 8.49 11.56 -17.19
N LEU A 137 8.79 12.58 -17.97
CA LEU A 137 10.05 13.33 -17.84
C LEU A 137 10.10 14.12 -16.53
N PHE A 138 9.03 14.79 -16.13
CA PHE A 138 8.97 15.46 -14.84
C PHE A 138 9.29 14.49 -13.71
N MET A 139 8.60 13.34 -13.65
CA MET A 139 8.84 12.32 -12.63
C MET A 139 10.29 11.79 -12.69
N HIS A 140 10.86 11.60 -13.88
CA HIS A 140 12.25 11.18 -14.02
C HIS A 140 13.22 12.18 -13.37
N TYR A 141 13.04 13.49 -13.64
CA TYR A 141 13.87 14.54 -13.03
C TYR A 141 13.68 14.63 -11.51
N ILE A 142 12.44 14.54 -11.02
CA ILE A 142 12.14 14.69 -9.59
C ILE A 142 12.64 13.49 -8.77
N THR A 143 12.66 12.30 -9.36
CA THR A 143 13.14 11.08 -8.71
C THR A 143 14.62 10.78 -8.97
N ASP A 144 15.34 11.63 -9.71
CA ASP A 144 16.69 11.36 -10.22
C ASP A 144 16.80 10.01 -10.95
N GLY A 145 15.74 9.62 -11.66
CA GLY A 145 15.65 8.34 -12.37
C GLY A 145 15.51 7.10 -11.48
N LYS A 146 15.48 7.24 -10.15
CA LYS A 146 15.42 6.12 -9.20
C LYS A 146 14.13 5.30 -9.26
N TRP A 147 13.10 5.81 -9.94
CA TRP A 147 11.88 5.06 -10.19
C TRP A 147 12.15 3.73 -10.94
N ILE A 148 13.21 3.63 -11.72
CA ILE A 148 13.55 2.44 -12.50
C ILE A 148 13.95 1.25 -11.61
N ASP A 149 14.47 1.52 -10.42
CA ASP A 149 14.88 0.52 -9.45
C ASP A 149 13.74 0.12 -8.50
N ARG A 150 12.56 0.74 -8.66
CA ARG A 150 11.40 0.48 -7.83
C ARG A 150 10.92 -0.95 -8.00
N LYS A 151 10.82 -1.67 -6.89
CA LYS A 151 10.29 -3.05 -6.87
C LYS A 151 8.79 -3.02 -6.62
N PHE A 152 8.08 -3.85 -7.36
CA PHE A 152 6.66 -4.08 -7.22
C PHE A 152 6.42 -5.53 -6.79
N TYR A 153 5.66 -5.73 -5.71
CA TYR A 153 5.46 -7.05 -5.10
C TYR A 153 4.02 -7.52 -5.33
N GLY A 154 3.67 -7.75 -6.59
CA GLY A 154 2.36 -8.24 -6.98
C GLY A 154 2.36 -9.72 -7.35
N LYS A 155 1.16 -10.20 -7.71
CA LYS A 155 0.96 -11.58 -8.19
C LYS A 155 1.85 -11.91 -9.41
N PHE A 156 2.13 -10.91 -10.25
CA PHE A 156 2.95 -11.08 -11.44
C PHE A 156 4.18 -10.20 -11.39
N GLN A 157 5.32 -10.77 -11.80
CA GLN A 157 6.58 -10.04 -12.01
C GLN A 157 7.00 -10.13 -13.46
N VAL A 158 7.31 -8.98 -14.06
CA VAL A 158 7.91 -8.90 -15.38
C VAL A 158 9.40 -9.14 -15.26
N ILE A 159 9.91 -10.14 -15.97
CA ILE A 159 11.34 -10.41 -16.03
C ILE A 159 11.89 -9.78 -17.31
N PRO A 160 12.80 -8.79 -17.21
CA PRO A 160 13.40 -8.14 -18.36
C PRO A 160 14.04 -9.17 -19.30
N GLN A 161 13.77 -9.04 -20.60
CA GLN A 161 14.29 -9.93 -21.65
C GLN A 161 14.86 -9.12 -22.79
N LYS A 162 15.99 -9.58 -23.38
CA LYS A 162 16.52 -9.00 -24.62
C LYS A 162 15.55 -9.17 -25.80
N ARG A 163 14.82 -10.29 -25.82
CA ARG A 163 13.80 -10.61 -26.83
C ARG A 163 12.67 -11.41 -26.18
N GLY A 164 11.43 -11.15 -26.60
CA GLY A 164 10.25 -11.85 -26.10
C GLY A 164 9.65 -11.24 -24.83
N LYS A 165 8.75 -11.99 -24.20
CA LYS A 165 8.03 -11.62 -22.96
C LYS A 165 8.21 -12.73 -21.94
N ARG A 166 8.55 -12.37 -20.72
CA ARG A 166 8.54 -13.29 -19.59
C ARG A 166 7.87 -12.63 -18.40
N VAL A 167 6.76 -13.21 -17.97
CA VAL A 167 6.04 -12.82 -16.75
C VAL A 167 6.03 -14.07 -15.87
N LEU A 168 6.43 -13.90 -14.62
CA LEU A 168 6.35 -14.94 -13.62
C LEU A 168 5.13 -14.68 -12.74
N GLU A 169 4.33 -15.70 -12.51
CA GLU A 169 3.40 -15.71 -11.39
C GLU A 169 4.18 -16.07 -10.14
N MET A 170 4.06 -15.25 -9.10
CA MET A 170 4.80 -15.42 -7.85
C MET A 170 4.17 -16.55 -7.04
N ASP A 171 4.91 -17.62 -6.84
CA ASP A 171 4.54 -18.72 -5.95
C ASP A 171 5.04 -18.44 -4.54
N TYR A 172 4.29 -17.65 -3.80
CA TYR A 172 4.61 -17.30 -2.43
C TYR A 172 4.55 -18.51 -1.47
N VAL A 173 3.74 -19.51 -1.79
CA VAL A 173 3.71 -20.78 -1.03
C VAL A 173 5.01 -21.55 -1.21
N LYS A 174 5.56 -21.54 -2.43
CA LYS A 174 6.89 -22.11 -2.69
C LYS A 174 7.97 -21.37 -1.89
N MET A 175 7.90 -20.03 -1.78
CA MET A 175 8.83 -19.26 -0.96
C MET A 175 8.80 -19.69 0.51
N LEU A 176 7.61 -19.94 1.09
CA LEU A 176 7.49 -20.46 2.45
C LEU A 176 8.15 -21.84 2.60
N ARG A 177 7.96 -22.74 1.62
CA ARG A 177 8.61 -24.05 1.60
C ARG A 177 10.13 -23.94 1.50
N ASP A 178 10.63 -23.11 0.62
CA ASP A 178 12.06 -22.90 0.39
C ASP A 178 12.76 -22.32 1.64
N GLU A 179 12.04 -21.53 2.46
CA GLU A 179 12.51 -21.03 3.76
C GLU A 179 12.41 -22.10 4.89
N GLY A 180 11.82 -23.26 4.63
CA GLY A 180 11.73 -24.36 5.56
C GLY A 180 10.48 -24.37 6.44
N CYS A 181 9.42 -23.67 6.05
CA CYS A 181 8.13 -23.78 6.76
C CYS A 181 7.52 -25.17 6.55
N SER A 182 7.04 -25.76 7.65
CA SER A 182 6.29 -27.03 7.59
C SER A 182 4.95 -26.85 6.86
N GLN A 183 4.40 -27.97 6.37
CA GLN A 183 3.09 -27.93 5.73
C GLN A 183 1.99 -27.41 6.66
N GLU A 184 2.08 -27.68 7.96
CA GLU A 184 1.14 -27.19 8.98
C GLU A 184 1.16 -25.66 9.07
N VAL A 185 2.37 -25.05 9.08
CA VAL A 185 2.54 -23.58 9.07
C VAL A 185 1.98 -22.99 7.80
N ILE A 186 2.22 -23.59 6.64
CA ILE A 186 1.70 -23.14 5.35
C ILE A 186 0.17 -23.20 5.33
N ASP A 187 -0.42 -24.31 5.77
CA ASP A 187 -1.87 -24.49 5.80
C ASP A 187 -2.53 -23.50 6.77
N HIS A 188 -1.90 -23.22 7.90
CA HIS A 188 -2.32 -22.20 8.84
C HIS A 188 -2.27 -20.80 8.18
N SER A 189 -1.14 -20.44 7.58
CA SER A 189 -0.97 -19.16 6.90
C SER A 189 -2.00 -18.93 5.79
N LEU A 190 -2.34 -19.97 5.03
CA LEU A 190 -3.40 -19.89 4.01
C LEU A 190 -4.80 -19.67 4.61
N LYS A 191 -5.09 -20.22 5.79
CA LYS A 191 -6.37 -19.96 6.49
C LYS A 191 -6.42 -18.54 7.01
N VAL A 192 -5.35 -18.07 7.64
CA VAL A 192 -5.22 -16.68 8.14
C VAL A 192 -5.38 -15.71 6.98
N GLN A 193 -4.71 -15.95 5.86
CA GLN A 193 -4.78 -15.11 4.67
C GLN A 193 -6.21 -15.00 4.12
N ARG A 194 -6.97 -16.09 4.06
CA ARG A 194 -8.36 -16.06 3.59
C ARG A 194 -9.25 -15.20 4.49
N LEU A 195 -9.12 -15.33 5.81
CA LEU A 195 -9.90 -14.55 6.76
C LEU A 195 -9.48 -13.07 6.74
N ALA A 196 -8.19 -12.79 6.77
CA ALA A 196 -7.66 -11.43 6.71
C ALA A 196 -8.15 -10.68 5.45
N MET A 197 -8.15 -11.35 4.29
CA MET A 197 -8.66 -10.76 3.06
C MET A 197 -10.16 -10.48 3.10
N LYS A 198 -10.98 -11.38 3.68
CA LYS A 198 -12.42 -11.12 3.87
C LYS A 198 -12.67 -9.90 4.76
N ILE A 199 -11.94 -9.77 5.87
CA ILE A 199 -12.01 -8.61 6.78
C ILE A 199 -11.61 -7.34 6.02
N ALA A 200 -10.46 -7.35 5.34
CA ALA A 200 -9.94 -6.21 4.58
C ALA A 200 -10.91 -5.76 3.48
N GLU A 201 -11.47 -6.69 2.70
CA GLU A 201 -12.46 -6.40 1.67
C GLU A 201 -13.72 -5.76 2.25
N ARG A 202 -14.18 -6.23 3.41
CA ARG A 202 -15.38 -5.68 4.06
C ARG A 202 -15.13 -4.26 4.54
N ILE A 203 -14.02 -4.01 5.22
CA ILE A 203 -13.60 -2.68 5.68
C ILE A 203 -13.46 -1.72 4.48
N LYS A 204 -12.85 -2.18 3.38
CA LYS A 204 -12.70 -1.39 2.15
C LYS A 204 -14.05 -1.03 1.52
N ARG A 205 -15.02 -1.96 1.50
CA ARG A 205 -16.39 -1.70 1.01
C ARG A 205 -17.12 -0.64 1.83
N ASN A 206 -16.80 -0.52 3.11
CA ASN A 206 -17.33 0.52 4.01
C ASN A 206 -16.60 1.87 3.84
N GLY A 207 -15.78 2.03 2.79
CA GLY A 207 -15.11 3.29 2.43
C GLY A 207 -13.82 3.58 3.19
N ILE A 208 -13.33 2.63 3.96
CA ILE A 208 -12.07 2.77 4.71
C ILE A 208 -10.92 2.26 3.84
N LYS A 209 -9.86 3.05 3.76
CA LYS A 209 -8.67 2.68 3.00
C LYS A 209 -7.95 1.51 3.66
N VAL A 210 -7.68 0.46 2.89
CA VAL A 210 -6.87 -0.71 3.28
C VAL A 210 -5.95 -1.08 2.13
N ASP A 211 -4.67 -1.25 2.42
CA ASP A 211 -3.68 -1.77 1.47
C ASP A 211 -3.84 -3.31 1.36
N MET A 212 -4.64 -3.74 0.38
CA MET A 212 -4.96 -5.15 0.16
C MET A 212 -3.73 -6.01 -0.09
N ASN A 213 -2.70 -5.45 -0.75
CA ASN A 213 -1.47 -6.19 -1.03
C ASN A 213 -0.65 -6.42 0.23
N THR A 214 -0.57 -5.43 1.10
CA THR A 214 0.06 -5.59 2.43
C THR A 214 -0.65 -6.65 3.25
N VAL A 215 -1.99 -6.61 3.34
CA VAL A 215 -2.76 -7.66 4.07
C VAL A 215 -2.52 -9.04 3.47
N TYR A 216 -2.54 -9.16 2.13
CA TYR A 216 -2.33 -10.45 1.44
C TYR A 216 -0.95 -11.04 1.77
N LEU A 217 0.12 -10.26 1.58
CA LEU A 217 1.47 -10.74 1.81
C LEU A 217 1.73 -10.97 3.31
N ALA A 218 1.37 -10.02 4.16
CA ALA A 218 1.63 -10.12 5.58
C ALA A 218 0.91 -11.32 6.22
N SER A 219 -0.37 -11.54 5.90
CA SER A 219 -1.10 -12.70 6.42
C SER A 219 -0.56 -14.04 5.94
N LEU A 220 0.00 -14.09 4.71
CA LEU A 220 0.63 -15.30 4.20
C LEU A 220 2.00 -15.57 4.83
N PHE A 221 2.77 -14.52 5.13
CA PHE A 221 4.12 -14.62 5.65
C PHE A 221 4.25 -14.40 7.16
N HIS A 222 3.13 -14.11 7.89
CA HIS A 222 3.19 -13.74 9.32
C HIS A 222 3.99 -14.76 10.15
N ASP A 223 3.80 -16.02 9.89
CA ASP A 223 4.41 -17.14 10.61
C ASP A 223 5.70 -17.70 9.96
N ILE A 224 6.32 -17.00 8.98
CA ILE A 224 7.52 -17.49 8.29
C ILE A 224 8.70 -17.73 9.24
N GLY A 225 8.76 -17.01 10.36
CA GLY A 225 9.77 -17.19 11.40
C GLY A 225 9.69 -18.53 12.12
N ARG A 226 8.55 -19.25 12.02
CA ARG A 226 8.41 -20.63 12.53
C ARG A 226 9.28 -21.65 11.79
N SER A 227 9.84 -21.28 10.66
CA SER A 227 10.90 -22.03 10.01
C SER A 227 12.20 -22.09 10.84
N LYS A 228 12.37 -21.19 11.82
CA LYS A 228 13.56 -21.10 12.68
C LYS A 228 13.25 -21.37 14.14
N THR A 229 12.10 -20.94 14.66
CA THR A 229 11.71 -21.07 16.06
C THR A 229 10.19 -21.15 16.22
N HIS A 230 9.74 -21.98 17.16
CA HIS A 230 8.32 -22.10 17.50
C HIS A 230 7.91 -21.23 18.70
N GLY A 231 8.85 -20.59 19.37
CA GLY A 231 8.60 -19.63 20.46
C GLY A 231 8.12 -18.28 19.96
N ILE A 232 7.91 -17.34 20.89
CA ILE A 232 7.46 -15.98 20.56
C ILE A 232 8.45 -15.22 19.65
N ASN A 233 9.72 -15.59 19.68
CA ASN A 233 10.75 -15.01 18.81
C ASN A 233 10.49 -15.21 17.31
N HIS A 234 9.51 -16.06 16.91
CA HIS A 234 9.14 -16.20 15.48
C HIS A 234 8.70 -14.89 14.84
N ILE A 235 8.15 -13.93 15.61
CA ILE A 235 7.76 -12.61 15.08
C ILE A 235 9.00 -11.80 14.64
N VAL A 236 10.08 -11.85 15.43
CA VAL A 236 11.35 -11.16 15.14
C VAL A 236 12.10 -11.87 14.00
N GLU A 237 12.21 -13.20 14.08
CA GLU A 237 12.83 -14.00 13.01
C GLU A 237 12.06 -13.87 11.70
N GLY A 238 10.73 -13.84 11.74
CA GLY A 238 9.88 -13.62 10.60
C GLY A 238 10.14 -12.27 9.92
N ALA A 239 10.25 -11.21 10.70
CA ALA A 239 10.60 -9.88 10.20
C ALA A 239 11.99 -9.85 9.54
N ASN A 240 12.99 -10.53 10.16
CA ASN A 240 14.34 -10.63 9.61
C ASN A 240 14.35 -11.40 8.28
N ILE A 241 13.64 -12.52 8.20
CA ILE A 241 13.50 -13.31 6.97
C ILE A 241 12.80 -12.46 5.89
N ALA A 242 11.71 -11.79 6.23
CA ALA A 242 10.96 -10.95 5.30
C ALA A 242 11.82 -9.82 4.72
N ARG A 243 12.64 -9.14 5.53
CA ARG A 243 13.62 -8.13 5.05
C ARG A 243 14.66 -8.75 4.12
N ARG A 244 15.20 -9.92 4.45
CA ARG A 244 16.16 -10.64 3.59
C ARG A 244 15.54 -11.03 2.25
N LEU A 245 14.28 -11.44 2.24
CA LEU A 245 13.52 -11.72 1.02
C LEU A 245 13.16 -10.46 0.24
N GLY A 246 13.37 -9.28 0.83
CA GLY A 246 13.08 -7.98 0.22
C GLY A 246 11.60 -7.65 0.19
N LEU A 247 10.79 -8.18 1.10
CA LEU A 247 9.39 -7.79 1.25
C LEU A 247 9.28 -6.32 1.69
N PRO A 248 8.17 -5.63 1.35
CA PRO A 248 7.95 -4.24 1.76
C PRO A 248 8.00 -4.06 3.27
N GLU A 249 8.52 -2.93 3.78
CA GLU A 249 8.58 -2.66 5.21
C GLU A 249 7.21 -2.68 5.90
N LYS A 250 6.13 -2.30 5.22
CA LYS A 250 4.75 -2.44 5.74
C LYS A 250 4.39 -3.91 6.02
N VAL A 251 4.80 -4.82 5.13
CA VAL A 251 4.61 -6.27 5.31
C VAL A 251 5.48 -6.77 6.45
N VAL A 252 6.73 -6.32 6.52
CA VAL A 252 7.65 -6.66 7.61
C VAL A 252 7.09 -6.21 8.96
N GLY A 253 6.56 -4.98 9.04
CA GLY A 253 5.91 -4.46 10.25
C GLY A 253 4.74 -5.35 10.69
N ALA A 254 3.86 -5.71 9.76
CA ALA A 254 2.72 -6.58 10.06
C ALA A 254 3.14 -7.99 10.51
N ILE A 255 4.23 -8.53 9.96
CA ILE A 255 4.82 -9.79 10.43
C ILE A 255 5.38 -9.63 11.84
N GLU A 256 6.04 -8.53 12.15
CA GLU A 256 6.66 -8.29 13.45
C GLU A 256 5.63 -8.02 14.55
N HIS A 257 4.48 -7.40 14.21
CA HIS A 257 3.47 -6.95 15.16
C HIS A 257 2.24 -7.87 15.27
N HIS A 258 2.25 -9.06 14.63
CA HIS A 258 1.06 -9.93 14.65
C HIS A 258 0.84 -10.66 15.98
N GLY A 259 1.78 -10.61 16.93
CA GLY A 259 1.70 -11.32 18.20
C GLY A 259 0.48 -10.93 19.05
N GLY A 260 -0.60 -11.69 18.97
CA GLY A 260 -1.84 -11.46 19.71
C GLY A 260 -2.55 -10.16 19.31
N ALA A 261 -2.79 -9.26 20.25
CA ALA A 261 -3.29 -7.90 20.00
C ALA A 261 -2.26 -6.83 20.40
N GLY A 262 -0.99 -7.17 20.25
CA GLY A 262 0.16 -6.32 20.53
C GLY A 262 0.85 -6.63 21.88
N ILE A 263 2.17 -6.62 21.79
CA ILE A 263 3.07 -6.82 22.94
C ILE A 263 3.78 -5.49 23.15
N ASP A 264 3.52 -4.82 24.27
CA ASP A 264 4.22 -3.59 24.62
C ASP A 264 5.65 -3.85 25.05
N LYS A 265 6.47 -2.80 25.13
CA LYS A 265 7.90 -2.89 25.42
C LYS A 265 8.20 -3.61 26.74
N GLU A 266 7.37 -3.43 27.78
CA GLU A 266 7.57 -4.06 29.08
C GLU A 266 7.30 -5.57 28.99
N ASP A 267 6.22 -5.94 28.33
CA ASP A 267 5.86 -7.35 28.11
C ASP A 267 6.85 -8.04 27.15
N ALA A 268 7.39 -7.31 26.16
CA ALA A 268 8.43 -7.81 25.26
C ALA A 268 9.70 -8.24 26.05
N VAL A 269 10.16 -7.41 26.99
CA VAL A 269 11.31 -7.74 27.85
C VAL A 269 11.05 -8.99 28.68
N LYS A 270 9.85 -9.12 29.29
CA LYS A 270 9.46 -10.31 30.06
C LYS A 270 9.43 -11.59 29.21
N LEU A 271 9.09 -11.46 27.93
CA LEU A 271 9.03 -12.55 26.96
C LEU A 271 10.39 -12.87 26.32
N GLY A 272 11.46 -12.15 26.66
CA GLY A 272 12.79 -12.32 26.09
C GLY A 272 12.94 -11.78 24.66
N LEU A 273 12.04 -10.90 24.24
CA LEU A 273 12.12 -10.18 22.95
C LEU A 273 13.02 -8.94 23.09
N PRO A 274 13.58 -8.42 21.99
CA PRO A 274 14.21 -7.11 21.96
C PRO A 274 13.31 -6.03 22.57
N PRO A 275 13.86 -5.06 23.34
CA PRO A 275 13.07 -4.09 24.11
C PRO A 275 12.45 -2.99 23.27
N LYS A 276 11.47 -3.34 22.44
CA LYS A 276 10.67 -2.43 21.61
C LYS A 276 9.18 -2.74 21.72
N ASP A 277 8.35 -1.86 21.17
CA ASP A 277 6.91 -2.05 21.08
C ASP A 277 6.57 -2.86 19.83
N TYR A 278 5.79 -3.93 19.99
CA TYR A 278 5.27 -4.81 18.95
C TYR A 278 3.73 -4.70 18.86
N THR A 279 3.17 -3.56 19.22
CA THR A 279 1.74 -3.29 19.07
C THR A 279 1.43 -2.93 17.60
N PRO A 280 0.37 -3.49 16.99
CA PRO A 280 -0.06 -3.10 15.66
C PRO A 280 -0.28 -1.59 15.53
N GLN A 281 0.30 -0.98 14.48
CA GLN A 281 0.30 0.47 14.25
C GLN A 281 -0.64 0.87 13.09
N THR A 282 -0.98 -0.06 12.21
CA THR A 282 -1.81 0.18 11.03
C THR A 282 -3.01 -0.75 11.01
N ILE A 283 -4.01 -0.40 10.21
CA ILE A 283 -5.21 -1.24 10.05
C ILE A 283 -4.86 -2.61 9.45
N GLU A 284 -3.85 -2.66 8.56
CA GLU A 284 -3.39 -3.90 7.95
C GLU A 284 -2.75 -4.82 8.99
N GLU A 285 -1.94 -4.28 9.89
CA GLU A 285 -1.34 -5.02 11.01
C GLU A 285 -2.40 -5.56 11.97
N GLU A 286 -3.39 -4.74 12.31
CA GLU A 286 -4.54 -5.14 13.14
C GLU A 286 -5.37 -6.27 12.51
N ILE A 287 -5.62 -6.19 11.20
CA ILE A 287 -6.35 -7.22 10.45
C ILE A 287 -5.57 -8.55 10.49
N VAL A 288 -4.28 -8.52 10.22
CA VAL A 288 -3.44 -9.73 10.21
C VAL A 288 -3.37 -10.36 11.59
N ALA A 289 -3.06 -9.58 12.63
CA ALA A 289 -2.98 -10.05 14.01
C ALA A 289 -4.32 -10.67 14.48
N HIS A 290 -5.44 -10.03 14.14
CA HIS A 290 -6.74 -10.54 14.53
C HIS A 290 -7.18 -11.78 13.77
N ALA A 291 -6.91 -11.84 12.46
CA ALA A 291 -7.18 -13.03 11.66
C ALA A 291 -6.38 -14.25 12.16
N ASP A 292 -5.12 -14.05 12.59
CA ASP A 292 -4.32 -15.10 13.23
C ASP A 292 -4.94 -15.54 14.57
N ASN A 293 -5.35 -14.60 15.41
CA ASN A 293 -6.01 -14.92 16.69
C ASN A 293 -7.25 -15.81 16.53
N LEU A 294 -8.08 -15.52 15.52
CA LEU A 294 -9.29 -16.29 15.21
C LEU A 294 -9.01 -17.60 14.48
N THR A 295 -7.74 -17.84 14.10
CA THR A 295 -7.36 -19.06 13.37
C THR A 295 -6.45 -19.94 14.23
N GLY A 296 -6.71 -21.24 14.22
CA GLY A 296 -5.92 -22.25 14.90
C GLY A 296 -5.86 -23.53 14.05
N ASN A 297 -6.08 -24.69 14.65
CA ASN A 297 -6.31 -25.93 13.89
C ASN A 297 -7.60 -25.84 13.03
N GLY A 298 -8.54 -24.95 13.45
CA GLY A 298 -9.72 -24.47 12.74
C GLY A 298 -9.96 -23.03 13.12
N TYR A 299 -11.07 -22.46 12.69
CA TYR A 299 -11.48 -21.13 13.15
C TYR A 299 -12.03 -21.23 14.59
N ARG A 300 -11.89 -20.15 15.35
CA ARG A 300 -12.27 -20.02 16.76
C ARG A 300 -13.25 -18.86 16.93
N SER A 301 -14.20 -19.02 17.85
CA SER A 301 -15.01 -17.89 18.32
C SER A 301 -14.14 -16.89 19.12
N ILE A 302 -14.60 -15.64 19.20
CA ILE A 302 -13.91 -14.64 20.01
C ILE A 302 -13.84 -15.04 21.50
N ASP A 303 -14.89 -15.66 22.03
CA ASP A 303 -14.92 -16.09 23.43
C ASP A 303 -13.85 -17.16 23.73
N GLU A 304 -13.63 -18.13 22.82
CA GLU A 304 -12.56 -19.12 22.94
C GLU A 304 -11.18 -18.44 22.90
N VAL A 305 -10.99 -17.44 22.03
CA VAL A 305 -9.74 -16.70 21.92
C VAL A 305 -9.49 -15.88 23.19
N VAL A 306 -10.47 -15.13 23.66
CA VAL A 306 -10.37 -14.32 24.89
C VAL A 306 -10.02 -15.21 26.08
N LYS A 307 -10.71 -16.33 26.28
CA LYS A 307 -10.41 -17.30 27.34
C LYS A 307 -8.97 -17.83 27.26
N LYS A 308 -8.52 -18.21 26.07
CA LYS A 308 -7.16 -18.68 25.84
C LYS A 308 -6.11 -17.63 26.21
N PHE A 309 -6.34 -16.35 25.84
CA PHE A 309 -5.41 -15.26 26.15
C PHE A 309 -5.44 -14.93 27.65
N GLU A 310 -6.59 -14.98 28.32
CA GLU A 310 -6.68 -14.79 29.76
C GLU A 310 -5.87 -15.83 30.52
N GLU A 311 -5.99 -17.12 30.12
CA GLU A 311 -5.24 -18.22 30.73
C GLU A 311 -3.73 -18.15 30.49
N LYS A 312 -3.29 -17.73 29.30
CA LYS A 312 -1.85 -17.75 28.89
C LYS A 312 -1.10 -16.46 29.18
N ALA A 313 -1.75 -15.31 29.06
CA ALA A 313 -1.11 -13.99 29.09
C ALA A 313 -1.81 -13.00 30.02
N GLY A 314 -2.86 -13.45 30.70
CA GLY A 314 -3.58 -12.69 31.70
C GLY A 314 -4.65 -11.73 31.14
N LYS A 315 -5.41 -11.10 32.04
CA LYS A 315 -6.59 -10.26 31.71
C LYS A 315 -6.27 -9.12 30.77
N LYS A 316 -5.12 -8.46 30.91
CA LYS A 316 -4.70 -7.34 30.04
C LYS A 316 -4.61 -7.76 28.57
N ALA A 317 -4.03 -8.93 28.29
CA ALA A 317 -3.92 -9.46 26.93
C ALA A 317 -5.28 -9.88 26.36
N ALA A 318 -6.12 -10.51 27.17
CA ALA A 318 -7.49 -10.88 26.79
C ALA A 318 -8.34 -9.65 26.43
N GLU A 319 -8.22 -8.57 27.21
CA GLU A 319 -8.94 -7.31 26.95
C GLU A 319 -8.45 -6.63 25.66
N LYS A 320 -7.14 -6.62 25.39
CA LYS A 320 -6.61 -6.12 24.11
C LYS A 320 -7.23 -6.85 22.92
N VAL A 321 -7.30 -8.19 22.97
CA VAL A 321 -7.89 -9.01 21.89
C VAL A 321 -9.37 -8.72 21.71
N LYS A 322 -10.13 -8.59 22.81
CA LYS A 322 -11.55 -8.26 22.79
C LYS A 322 -11.80 -6.89 22.18
N ASN A 323 -10.99 -5.88 22.54
CA ASN A 323 -11.07 -4.54 22.01
C ASN A 323 -10.73 -4.48 20.51
N LEU A 324 -9.72 -5.24 20.08
CA LEU A 324 -9.35 -5.37 18.67
C LEU A 324 -10.49 -5.99 17.86
N HIS A 325 -11.11 -7.06 18.36
CA HIS A 325 -12.27 -7.70 17.72
C HIS A 325 -13.42 -6.70 17.57
N LYS A 326 -13.77 -5.99 18.65
CA LYS A 326 -14.83 -4.97 18.64
C LYS A 326 -14.54 -3.88 17.61
N LYS A 327 -13.32 -3.33 17.61
CA LYS A 327 -12.90 -2.31 16.64
C LYS A 327 -13.06 -2.78 15.19
N LEU A 328 -12.56 -3.97 14.87
CA LEU A 328 -12.62 -4.47 13.49
C LEU A 328 -14.06 -4.83 13.09
N SER A 329 -14.89 -5.32 14.01
CA SER A 329 -16.33 -5.55 13.78
C SER A 329 -17.08 -4.25 13.48
N GLU A 330 -16.80 -3.17 14.22
CA GLU A 330 -17.35 -1.84 13.93
C GLU A 330 -16.93 -1.34 12.55
N LEU A 331 -15.66 -1.52 12.15
CA LEU A 331 -15.17 -1.14 10.82
C LEU A 331 -15.78 -2.00 9.70
N CYS A 332 -16.12 -3.25 9.98
CA CYS A 332 -16.79 -4.17 9.07
C CYS A 332 -18.31 -3.96 8.98
N ASP A 333 -18.91 -3.25 9.92
CA ASP A 333 -20.37 -3.14 10.10
C ASP A 333 -21.07 -4.51 10.26
N ILE A 334 -20.34 -5.49 10.76
CA ILE A 334 -20.78 -6.84 11.16
C ILE A 334 -19.77 -7.43 12.15
N ASP A 335 -20.18 -8.45 12.91
CA ASP A 335 -19.22 -9.22 13.72
C ASP A 335 -18.20 -9.91 12.81
N VAL A 336 -16.89 -9.71 13.08
CA VAL A 336 -15.82 -10.34 12.28
C VAL A 336 -15.90 -11.88 12.35
N GLY A 337 -16.44 -12.44 13.41
CA GLY A 337 -16.71 -13.88 13.53
C GLY A 337 -17.69 -14.41 12.49
N GLU A 338 -18.55 -13.59 11.91
CA GLU A 338 -19.46 -14.00 10.82
C GLU A 338 -18.75 -14.15 9.46
N LEU A 339 -17.50 -13.69 9.34
CA LEU A 339 -16.70 -13.82 8.13
C LEU A 339 -15.93 -15.15 8.05
N ILE A 340 -15.99 -15.94 9.11
CA ILE A 340 -15.29 -17.23 9.22
C ILE A 340 -15.86 -18.28 8.29
#